data_9f56a2dbbce77f78ea61f0f4cd66106e
#
_entry.id   9f56a2dbbce77f78ea61f0f4cd66106e
#
_cell.length_a   1.000
_cell.length_b   1.000
_cell.length_c   1.000
_cell.angle_alpha   90.00
_cell.angle_beta   90.00
_cell.angle_gamma   90.00
#
_symmetry.space_group_name_H-M   'P 1'
#
loop_
_entity.id
_entity.type
_entity.pdbx_description
1 polymer ?
#
loop_
_entity_poly.entity_id
_entity_poly.type
_entity_poly.pdbx_seq_one_letter_code
_entity_poly.pdbx_strand_id
1 'polypeptide(L)'
;MAIRCGIVGLPNVGKSTLFNALTRAQIAAENYPFCTIDPNVGVVPVPDPRLQALADIVHPEKIIPTAVEFVDIAGLVAGASQGEGLGNQFLSHIREVDAIAHVVRCFESGDIIHVAGKIDPLADIEIIDTELALADLATVDKGLDRAAKAAKSGDKDALRRKALFERVKAQLDAVKPVRALTLTEEEKRDLRELQLLTAKPVMYVANVSESGFTNNPLLAAVEKRAAGEGAVVVPVCAAIEAEIAQLDEADRVEFLAELGLKEPGLNRVIRGAYTLLGLLTYFTAGPKEVRAWTVRKGSTAPQAAGVIHTDFERGFIRAEVIAYEDYISGKGEAGARDAGRLRLEGKEYVVQEADVMHFRFNV
;
A
#
# COMPACT_ATOMS: atom_id res chain seq x y z
N MET A 1 -8.91 -5.31 -10.29
CA MET A 1 -9.38 -4.76 -8.98
C MET A 1 -8.42 -3.67 -8.59
N ALA A 2 -8.92 -2.50 -8.20
CA ALA A 2 -8.10 -1.45 -7.61
C ALA A 2 -7.48 -1.95 -6.30
N ILE A 3 -6.23 -1.59 -6.06
CA ILE A 3 -5.48 -2.01 -4.87
C ILE A 3 -5.57 -0.90 -3.85
N ARG A 4 -6.05 -1.22 -2.64
CA ARG A 4 -6.48 -0.26 -1.63
C ARG A 4 -5.60 -0.30 -0.39
N CYS A 5 -5.21 0.88 0.09
CA CYS A 5 -4.56 1.08 1.38
C CYS A 5 -5.53 1.78 2.34
N GLY A 6 -5.91 1.14 3.43
CA GLY A 6 -6.77 1.73 4.46
C GLY A 6 -5.98 2.60 5.42
N ILE A 7 -6.42 3.83 5.63
CA ILE A 7 -5.85 4.71 6.65
C ILE A 7 -6.63 4.50 7.95
N VAL A 8 -5.95 4.03 8.98
CA VAL A 8 -6.53 3.80 10.31
C VAL A 8 -5.81 4.61 11.38
N GLY A 9 -6.45 4.83 12.50
CA GLY A 9 -5.86 5.51 13.66
C GLY A 9 -6.94 5.91 14.65
N LEU A 10 -6.55 6.14 15.89
CA LEU A 10 -7.45 6.64 16.93
C LEU A 10 -7.92 8.07 16.60
N PRO A 11 -8.98 8.58 17.25
CA PRO A 11 -9.38 9.96 17.10
C PRO A 11 -8.26 10.94 17.47
N ASN A 12 -8.19 12.07 16.77
CA ASN A 12 -7.25 13.18 17.04
C ASN A 12 -5.76 12.87 16.85
N VAL A 13 -5.41 11.81 16.09
CA VAL A 13 -4.01 11.51 15.73
C VAL A 13 -3.57 12.22 14.45
N GLY A 14 -4.47 12.95 13.76
CA GLY A 14 -4.20 13.64 12.49
C GLY A 14 -4.61 12.85 11.25
N LYS A 15 -5.38 11.77 11.40
CA LYS A 15 -5.83 10.89 10.31
C LYS A 15 -6.57 11.64 9.19
N SER A 16 -7.61 12.40 9.52
CA SER A 16 -8.41 13.15 8.54
C SER A 16 -7.62 14.28 7.89
N THR A 17 -6.72 14.92 8.62
CA THR A 17 -5.81 15.94 8.08
C THR A 17 -4.91 15.32 7.00
N LEU A 18 -4.32 14.17 7.30
CA LEU A 18 -3.47 13.43 6.38
C LEU A 18 -4.26 12.96 5.14
N PHE A 19 -5.44 12.38 5.33
CA PHE A 19 -6.30 11.92 4.23
C PHE A 19 -6.71 13.08 3.32
N ASN A 20 -7.14 14.21 3.89
CA ASN A 20 -7.51 15.39 3.12
C ASN A 20 -6.32 15.97 2.34
N ALA A 21 -5.11 15.97 2.93
CA ALA A 21 -3.91 16.41 2.24
C ALA A 21 -3.54 15.47 1.07
N LEU A 22 -3.64 14.15 1.28
CA LEU A 22 -3.44 13.14 0.23
C LEU A 22 -4.43 13.30 -0.92
N THR A 23 -5.69 13.54 -0.61
CA THR A 23 -6.77 13.56 -1.61
C THR A 23 -6.90 14.90 -2.33
N ARG A 24 -6.33 15.99 -1.80
CA ARG A 24 -6.23 17.26 -2.55
C ARG A 24 -5.36 17.16 -3.80
N ALA A 25 -4.39 16.25 -3.80
CA ALA A 25 -3.56 15.93 -4.97
C ALA A 25 -4.27 14.99 -5.97
N GLN A 26 -5.59 14.78 -5.83
CA GLN A 26 -6.35 13.87 -6.71
C GLN A 26 -6.23 14.29 -8.18
N ILE A 27 -5.88 13.31 -9.00
CA ILE A 27 -6.06 13.41 -10.45
C ILE A 27 -7.56 13.28 -10.72
N ALA A 28 -8.07 14.09 -11.66
CA ALA A 28 -9.44 13.94 -12.11
C ALA A 28 -9.71 12.46 -12.45
N ALA A 29 -10.74 11.87 -11.84
CA ALA A 29 -11.10 10.46 -11.97
C ALA A 29 -11.33 10.00 -13.43
N GLU A 30 -11.52 10.95 -14.33
CA GLU A 30 -11.65 10.76 -15.77
C GLU A 30 -10.46 10.07 -16.44
N ASN A 31 -9.27 10.16 -15.84
CA ASN A 31 -8.05 9.54 -16.39
C ASN A 31 -7.87 8.07 -15.92
N TYR A 32 -8.69 7.58 -14.98
CA TYR A 32 -8.63 6.22 -14.46
C TYR A 32 -9.98 5.53 -14.63
N PRO A 33 -10.14 4.67 -15.62
CA PRO A 33 -11.35 3.88 -15.78
C PRO A 33 -11.52 2.96 -14.55
N PHE A 34 -12.74 2.91 -14.02
CA PHE A 34 -13.18 2.11 -12.86
C PHE A 34 -12.99 2.74 -11.46
N CYS A 35 -12.67 4.03 -11.32
CA CYS A 35 -12.72 4.70 -10.03
C CYS A 35 -14.16 5.01 -9.63
N THR A 36 -14.61 4.46 -8.51
CA THR A 36 -15.90 4.81 -7.90
C THR A 36 -15.72 6.11 -7.12
N ILE A 37 -16.64 7.06 -7.30
CA ILE A 37 -16.66 8.29 -6.49
C ILE A 37 -17.29 7.91 -5.14
N ASP A 38 -16.45 7.60 -4.17
CA ASP A 38 -16.82 7.39 -2.78
C ASP A 38 -16.16 8.50 -1.95
N PRO A 39 -16.88 9.20 -1.07
CA PRO A 39 -16.31 10.31 -0.27
C PRO A 39 -15.16 9.88 0.64
N ASN A 40 -15.04 8.60 0.94
CA ASN A 40 -13.98 8.04 1.79
C ASN A 40 -12.85 7.38 0.99
N VAL A 41 -12.86 7.48 -0.34
CA VAL A 41 -11.82 6.90 -1.22
C VAL A 41 -11.12 8.00 -2.00
N GLY A 42 -9.80 8.08 -1.84
CA GLY A 42 -8.94 8.98 -2.59
C GLY A 42 -8.04 8.23 -3.56
N VAL A 43 -8.10 8.59 -4.85
CA VAL A 43 -7.19 8.07 -5.88
C VAL A 43 -6.01 9.02 -5.98
N VAL A 44 -4.84 8.56 -5.59
CA VAL A 44 -3.65 9.40 -5.46
C VAL A 44 -2.57 8.94 -6.43
N PRO A 45 -2.02 9.85 -7.27
CA PRO A 45 -0.94 9.49 -8.19
C PRO A 45 0.31 9.08 -7.41
N VAL A 46 1.02 8.07 -7.92
CA VAL A 46 2.32 7.67 -7.37
C VAL A 46 3.39 8.58 -8.00
N PRO A 47 4.10 9.38 -7.18
CA PRO A 47 5.17 10.24 -7.69
C PRO A 47 6.32 9.39 -8.22
N ASP A 48 6.59 9.51 -9.52
CA ASP A 48 7.65 8.76 -10.20
C ASP A 48 8.40 9.66 -11.19
N PRO A 49 9.63 10.12 -10.86
CA PRO A 49 10.41 10.99 -11.73
C PRO A 49 10.83 10.31 -13.04
N ARG A 50 10.79 8.99 -13.12
CA ARG A 50 11.12 8.23 -14.32
C ARG A 50 10.16 8.50 -15.47
N LEU A 51 8.88 8.79 -15.16
CA LEU A 51 7.90 9.17 -16.18
C LEU A 51 8.30 10.42 -16.96
N GLN A 52 8.77 11.46 -16.26
CA GLN A 52 9.21 12.69 -16.90
C GLN A 52 10.46 12.44 -17.75
N ALA A 53 11.42 11.70 -17.24
CA ALA A 53 12.64 11.36 -18.00
C ALA A 53 12.34 10.57 -19.30
N LEU A 54 11.35 9.66 -19.26
CA LEU A 54 10.87 8.99 -20.49
C LEU A 54 10.16 9.97 -21.44
N ALA A 55 9.33 10.86 -20.89
CA ALA A 55 8.61 11.85 -21.67
C ALA A 55 9.53 12.85 -22.38
N ASP A 56 10.64 13.24 -21.73
CA ASP A 56 11.65 14.12 -22.30
C ASP A 56 12.36 13.50 -23.52
N ILE A 57 12.36 12.18 -23.64
CA ILE A 57 12.91 11.47 -24.81
C ILE A 57 11.86 11.31 -25.91
N VAL A 58 10.62 10.94 -25.53
CA VAL A 58 9.59 10.53 -26.50
C VAL A 58 8.72 11.70 -26.94
N HIS A 59 8.64 12.77 -26.15
CA HIS A 59 7.78 13.95 -26.36
C HIS A 59 6.30 13.55 -26.61
N PRO A 60 5.65 12.86 -25.64
CA PRO A 60 4.31 12.34 -25.82
C PRO A 60 3.24 13.43 -25.73
N GLU A 61 2.05 13.15 -26.27
CA GLU A 61 0.88 14.02 -26.08
C GLU A 61 0.37 14.01 -24.64
N LYS A 62 0.57 12.89 -23.91
CA LYS A 62 0.08 12.69 -22.54
C LYS A 62 1.09 11.92 -21.67
N ILE A 63 1.17 12.30 -20.40
CA ILE A 63 1.92 11.60 -19.36
C ILE A 63 0.91 11.10 -18.32
N ILE A 64 0.86 9.79 -18.09
CA ILE A 64 -0.11 9.18 -17.20
C ILE A 64 0.62 8.40 -16.09
N PRO A 65 0.65 8.91 -14.84
CA PRO A 65 1.22 8.21 -13.71
C PRO A 65 0.35 7.01 -13.32
N THR A 66 0.89 6.10 -12.54
CA THR A 66 0.08 5.12 -11.81
C THR A 66 -0.53 5.72 -10.55
N ALA A 67 -1.51 5.05 -9.95
CA ALA A 67 -2.19 5.53 -8.77
C ALA A 67 -2.42 4.42 -7.73
N VAL A 68 -2.60 4.84 -6.48
CA VAL A 68 -3.01 4.00 -5.34
C VAL A 68 -4.31 4.57 -4.78
N GLU A 69 -5.23 3.70 -4.40
CA GLU A 69 -6.42 4.09 -3.66
C GLU A 69 -6.15 4.10 -2.16
N PHE A 70 -6.40 5.24 -1.53
CA PHE A 70 -6.45 5.36 -0.08
C PHE A 70 -7.90 5.41 0.38
N VAL A 71 -8.20 4.66 1.45
CA VAL A 71 -9.54 4.63 2.04
C VAL A 71 -9.47 5.19 3.45
N ASP A 72 -10.21 6.27 3.73
CA ASP A 72 -10.35 6.78 5.09
C ASP A 72 -11.28 5.86 5.89
N ILE A 73 -10.70 5.09 6.79
CA ILE A 73 -11.45 4.20 7.67
C ILE A 73 -11.76 4.96 8.96
N ALA A 74 -13.04 5.14 9.24
CA ALA A 74 -13.51 5.85 10.44
C ALA A 74 -12.79 5.33 11.70
N GLY A 75 -12.40 6.25 12.59
CA GLY A 75 -11.58 5.92 13.75
C GLY A 75 -12.21 4.87 14.66
N LEU A 76 -11.40 3.97 15.16
CA LEU A 76 -11.75 2.96 16.14
C LEU A 76 -11.95 3.62 17.51
N VAL A 77 -12.96 3.16 18.25
CA VAL A 77 -13.09 3.37 19.70
C VAL A 77 -12.88 2.01 20.36
N ALA A 78 -12.19 1.97 21.48
CA ALA A 78 -11.97 0.72 22.24
C ALA A 78 -13.29 0.00 22.49
N GLY A 79 -13.31 -1.35 22.33
CA GLY A 79 -14.53 -2.16 22.45
C GLY A 79 -15.30 -2.37 21.15
N ALA A 80 -14.72 -2.00 20.02
CA ALA A 80 -15.36 -2.12 18.70
C ALA A 80 -15.67 -3.58 18.29
N SER A 81 -14.87 -4.54 18.73
CA SER A 81 -15.06 -5.97 18.45
C SER A 81 -16.22 -6.59 19.23
N GLN A 82 -16.66 -5.95 20.31
CA GLN A 82 -17.74 -6.43 21.18
C GLN A 82 -19.05 -5.64 21.01
N GLY A 83 -19.03 -4.53 20.24
CA GLY A 83 -20.16 -3.61 20.11
C GLY A 83 -20.98 -3.80 18.84
N GLU A 84 -22.26 -3.42 18.93
CA GLU A 84 -23.12 -3.25 17.77
C GLU A 84 -22.82 -1.88 17.10
N GLY A 85 -22.78 -1.82 15.76
CA GLY A 85 -22.71 -0.57 15.01
C GLY A 85 -21.34 -0.19 14.48
N LEU A 86 -20.77 0.94 14.93
CA LEU A 86 -19.55 1.56 14.33
C LEU A 86 -18.32 0.66 14.33
N GLY A 87 -18.13 -0.20 15.35
CA GLY A 87 -17.01 -1.13 15.42
C GLY A 87 -17.05 -2.20 14.32
N ASN A 88 -18.22 -2.75 14.05
CA ASN A 88 -18.38 -3.73 12.98
C ASN A 88 -18.16 -3.11 11.60
N GLN A 89 -18.54 -1.84 11.40
CA GLN A 89 -18.25 -1.10 10.16
C GLN A 89 -16.74 -0.89 9.98
N PHE A 90 -16.03 -0.49 11.03
CA PHE A 90 -14.58 -0.36 11.02
C PHE A 90 -13.88 -1.65 10.57
N LEU A 91 -14.22 -2.78 11.20
CA LEU A 91 -13.67 -4.09 10.87
C LEU A 91 -14.03 -4.52 9.44
N SER A 92 -15.25 -4.19 8.96
CA SER A 92 -15.67 -4.45 7.59
C SER A 92 -14.82 -3.67 6.58
N HIS A 93 -14.62 -2.38 6.81
CA HIS A 93 -13.80 -1.54 5.93
C HIS A 93 -12.34 -2.02 5.89
N ILE A 94 -11.78 -2.47 7.05
CA ILE A 94 -10.43 -3.06 7.03
C ILE A 94 -10.39 -4.36 6.21
N ARG A 95 -11.45 -5.17 6.17
CA ARG A 95 -11.49 -6.37 5.31
C ARG A 95 -11.39 -6.04 3.83
N GLU A 96 -11.93 -4.91 3.40
CA GLU A 96 -12.00 -4.49 1.99
C GLU A 96 -10.70 -3.91 1.44
N VAL A 97 -9.73 -3.56 2.29
CA VAL A 97 -8.44 -3.01 1.87
C VAL A 97 -7.34 -4.09 1.84
N ASP A 98 -6.30 -3.86 1.04
CA ASP A 98 -5.19 -4.82 0.87
C ASP A 98 -4.06 -4.61 1.89
N ALA A 99 -3.88 -3.38 2.39
CA ALA A 99 -2.88 -2.99 3.38
C ALA A 99 -3.40 -1.89 4.30
N ILE A 100 -2.70 -1.65 5.41
CA ILE A 100 -3.08 -0.68 6.43
C ILE A 100 -1.96 0.36 6.59
N ALA A 101 -2.30 1.65 6.48
CA ALA A 101 -1.50 2.78 6.92
C ALA A 101 -2.00 3.23 8.29
N HIS A 102 -1.30 2.85 9.34
CA HIS A 102 -1.68 3.14 10.72
C HIS A 102 -1.07 4.47 11.17
N VAL A 103 -1.91 5.50 11.26
CA VAL A 103 -1.51 6.84 11.72
C VAL A 103 -1.43 6.86 13.23
N VAL A 104 -0.27 7.22 13.76
CA VAL A 104 0.00 7.31 15.19
C VAL A 104 0.51 8.71 15.56
N ARG A 105 0.07 9.22 16.70
CA ARG A 105 0.44 10.55 17.17
C ARG A 105 1.78 10.51 17.90
N CYS A 106 2.78 11.18 17.36
CA CYS A 106 4.13 11.30 17.92
C CYS A 106 4.50 12.77 18.21
N PHE A 107 3.55 13.59 18.65
CA PHE A 107 3.75 14.98 19.01
C PHE A 107 2.88 15.39 20.21
N GLU A 108 3.35 16.35 20.99
CA GLU A 108 2.59 16.97 22.06
C GLU A 108 1.91 18.26 21.55
N SER A 109 0.69 18.52 21.99
CA SER A 109 -0.05 19.76 21.72
C SER A 109 -1.01 20.02 22.86
N GLY A 110 -0.99 21.25 23.38
CA GLY A 110 -1.92 21.70 24.41
C GLY A 110 -3.36 21.86 23.91
N ASP A 111 -3.52 22.11 22.61
CA ASP A 111 -4.83 22.43 22.00
C ASP A 111 -5.57 21.18 21.50
N ILE A 112 -4.87 20.06 21.32
CA ILE A 112 -5.43 18.82 20.80
C ILE A 112 -5.48 17.79 21.92
N ILE A 113 -6.69 17.53 22.43
CA ILE A 113 -6.90 16.54 23.50
C ILE A 113 -6.71 15.13 22.92
N HIS A 114 -5.87 14.31 23.56
CA HIS A 114 -5.78 12.89 23.26
C HIS A 114 -6.91 12.12 23.93
N VAL A 115 -7.50 11.13 23.26
CA VAL A 115 -8.65 10.36 23.78
C VAL A 115 -8.35 9.67 25.10
N ALA A 116 -7.11 9.20 25.30
CA ALA A 116 -6.67 8.57 26.55
C ALA A 116 -6.12 9.57 27.59
N GLY A 117 -6.17 10.88 27.33
CA GLY A 117 -5.61 11.91 28.22
C GLY A 117 -4.07 11.94 28.30
N LYS A 118 -3.37 10.99 27.69
CA LYS A 118 -1.91 10.89 27.61
C LYS A 118 -1.52 10.47 26.20
N ILE A 119 -0.44 11.05 25.68
CA ILE A 119 0.11 10.68 24.38
C ILE A 119 1.04 9.47 24.57
N ASP A 120 0.64 8.34 24.05
CA ASP A 120 1.40 7.10 24.09
C ASP A 120 1.15 6.30 22.77
N PRO A 121 1.98 6.51 21.75
CA PRO A 121 1.78 5.87 20.45
C PRO A 121 1.81 4.35 20.51
N LEU A 122 2.52 3.75 21.47
CA LEU A 122 2.53 2.30 21.61
C LEU A 122 1.21 1.77 22.15
N ALA A 123 0.63 2.46 23.14
CA ALA A 123 -0.69 2.14 23.66
C ALA A 123 -1.77 2.31 22.58
N ASP A 124 -1.67 3.34 21.74
CA ASP A 124 -2.58 3.57 20.61
C ASP A 124 -2.51 2.41 19.59
N ILE A 125 -1.30 1.93 19.28
CA ILE A 125 -1.08 0.77 18.41
C ILE A 125 -1.70 -0.49 19.04
N GLU A 126 -1.47 -0.73 20.33
CA GLU A 126 -1.98 -1.90 21.05
C GLU A 126 -3.51 -1.95 21.08
N ILE A 127 -4.19 -0.82 21.20
CA ILE A 127 -5.65 -0.75 21.13
C ILE A 127 -6.15 -1.29 19.80
N ILE A 128 -5.61 -0.81 18.68
CA ILE A 128 -6.02 -1.25 17.35
C ILE A 128 -5.63 -2.72 17.11
N ASP A 129 -4.40 -3.11 17.43
CA ASP A 129 -3.94 -4.50 17.29
C ASP A 129 -4.82 -5.48 18.09
N THR A 130 -5.24 -5.09 19.30
CA THR A 130 -6.12 -5.91 20.16
C THR A 130 -7.49 -6.10 19.51
N GLU A 131 -8.12 -5.05 19.00
CA GLU A 131 -9.43 -5.14 18.34
C GLU A 131 -9.38 -6.02 17.07
N LEU A 132 -8.31 -5.87 16.27
CA LEU A 132 -8.09 -6.71 15.09
C LEU A 132 -7.86 -8.18 15.49
N ALA A 133 -7.07 -8.44 16.55
CA ALA A 133 -6.80 -9.77 17.03
C ALA A 133 -8.06 -10.47 17.56
N LEU A 134 -8.92 -9.75 18.31
CA LEU A 134 -10.21 -10.28 18.80
C LEU A 134 -11.15 -10.65 17.65
N ALA A 135 -11.22 -9.82 16.61
CA ALA A 135 -12.01 -10.10 15.42
C ALA A 135 -11.49 -11.35 14.66
N ASP A 136 -10.17 -11.48 14.58
CA ASP A 136 -9.53 -12.62 13.93
C ASP A 136 -9.69 -13.90 14.74
N LEU A 137 -9.59 -13.85 16.09
CA LEU A 137 -9.82 -14.98 16.97
C LEU A 137 -11.19 -15.61 16.72
N ALA A 138 -12.25 -14.80 16.63
CA ALA A 138 -13.59 -15.28 16.32
C ALA A 138 -13.67 -15.99 14.96
N THR A 139 -12.87 -15.55 14.00
CA THR A 139 -12.79 -16.15 12.65
C THR A 139 -11.98 -17.45 12.67
N VAL A 140 -10.85 -17.45 13.36
CA VAL A 140 -9.96 -18.62 13.52
C VAL A 140 -10.65 -19.73 14.28
N ASP A 141 -11.38 -19.46 15.36
CA ASP A 141 -12.14 -20.45 16.12
C ASP A 141 -13.15 -21.19 15.23
N LYS A 142 -13.90 -20.46 14.38
CA LYS A 142 -14.82 -21.08 13.42
C LYS A 142 -14.08 -21.92 12.37
N GLY A 143 -12.90 -21.48 11.94
CA GLY A 143 -12.03 -22.21 11.02
C GLY A 143 -11.49 -23.49 11.64
N LEU A 144 -11.03 -23.39 12.89
CA LEU A 144 -10.48 -24.50 13.67
C LEU A 144 -11.54 -25.58 13.92
N ASP A 145 -12.77 -25.21 14.28
CA ASP A 145 -13.88 -26.14 14.45
C ASP A 145 -14.17 -26.94 13.19
N ARG A 146 -14.17 -26.25 12.02
CA ARG A 146 -14.35 -26.90 10.71
C ARG A 146 -13.21 -27.86 10.38
N ALA A 147 -11.96 -27.39 10.55
CA ALA A 147 -10.77 -28.21 10.29
C ALA A 147 -10.70 -29.43 11.25
N ALA A 148 -11.05 -29.26 12.53
CA ALA A 148 -11.11 -30.34 13.50
C ALA A 148 -12.16 -31.43 13.17
N LYS A 149 -13.33 -31.00 12.63
CA LYS A 149 -14.36 -31.96 12.16
C LYS A 149 -13.87 -32.73 10.94
N ALA A 150 -13.27 -32.08 9.97
CA ALA A 150 -12.73 -32.70 8.76
C ALA A 150 -11.54 -33.63 9.09
N ALA A 151 -10.69 -33.26 10.03
CA ALA A 151 -9.54 -34.08 10.48
C ALA A 151 -9.93 -35.45 11.10
N LYS A 152 -11.17 -35.59 11.57
CA LYS A 152 -11.67 -36.88 12.09
C LYS A 152 -11.71 -37.99 11.04
N SER A 153 -11.80 -37.65 9.75
CA SER A 153 -11.74 -38.63 8.67
C SER A 153 -10.31 -39.06 8.29
N GLY A 154 -9.29 -38.52 8.93
CA GLY A 154 -7.88 -38.78 8.61
C GLY A 154 -7.35 -38.01 7.43
N ASP A 155 -8.08 -36.98 6.94
CA ASP A 155 -7.64 -36.12 5.85
C ASP A 155 -6.38 -35.33 6.27
N LYS A 156 -5.31 -35.53 5.52
CA LYS A 156 -3.99 -34.92 5.79
C LYS A 156 -4.03 -33.39 5.66
N ASP A 157 -4.78 -32.86 4.72
CA ASP A 157 -4.91 -31.41 4.52
C ASP A 157 -5.69 -30.77 5.67
N ALA A 158 -6.75 -31.43 6.15
CA ALA A 158 -7.49 -30.98 7.32
C ALA A 158 -6.65 -31.03 8.61
N LEU A 159 -5.80 -32.03 8.78
CA LEU A 159 -4.86 -32.13 9.91
C LEU A 159 -3.83 -30.99 9.86
N ARG A 160 -3.26 -30.72 8.68
CA ARG A 160 -2.33 -29.61 8.49
C ARG A 160 -2.99 -28.26 8.79
N ARG A 161 -4.18 -28.00 8.24
CA ARG A 161 -4.94 -26.76 8.50
C ARG A 161 -5.27 -26.60 9.98
N LYS A 162 -5.67 -27.69 10.65
CA LYS A 162 -5.92 -27.65 12.09
C LYS A 162 -4.68 -27.20 12.86
N ALA A 163 -3.51 -27.81 12.63
CA ALA A 163 -2.27 -27.44 13.28
C ALA A 163 -1.86 -25.98 12.99
N LEU A 164 -2.07 -25.51 11.75
CA LEU A 164 -1.84 -24.12 11.37
C LEU A 164 -2.75 -23.16 12.15
N PHE A 165 -4.04 -23.45 12.21
CA PHE A 165 -5.01 -22.58 12.91
C PHE A 165 -4.80 -22.57 14.42
N GLU A 166 -4.37 -23.68 15.03
CA GLU A 166 -3.96 -23.73 16.44
C GLU A 166 -2.76 -22.81 16.71
N ARG A 167 -1.76 -22.80 15.79
CA ARG A 167 -0.60 -21.92 15.88
C ARG A 167 -0.99 -20.44 15.70
N VAL A 168 -1.89 -20.14 14.75
CA VAL A 168 -2.43 -18.79 14.54
C VAL A 168 -3.22 -18.32 15.75
N LYS A 169 -4.07 -19.19 16.34
CA LYS A 169 -4.81 -18.87 17.55
C LYS A 169 -3.87 -18.51 18.70
N ALA A 170 -2.85 -19.30 18.97
CA ALA A 170 -1.86 -19.02 20.02
C ALA A 170 -1.13 -17.67 19.79
N GLN A 171 -0.86 -17.30 18.55
CA GLN A 171 -0.29 -16.00 18.19
C GLN A 171 -1.23 -14.84 18.53
N LEU A 172 -2.52 -14.98 18.19
CA LEU A 172 -3.54 -13.98 18.44
C LEU A 172 -3.90 -13.86 19.93
N ASP A 173 -3.94 -14.96 20.67
CA ASP A 173 -4.13 -14.99 22.13
C ASP A 173 -3.00 -14.21 22.86
N ALA A 174 -1.81 -14.17 22.28
CA ALA A 174 -0.69 -13.35 22.75
C ALA A 174 -0.71 -11.90 22.25
N VAL A 175 -1.81 -11.45 21.62
CA VAL A 175 -1.99 -10.13 20.98
C VAL A 175 -0.86 -9.83 19.96
N LYS A 176 -0.39 -10.86 19.26
CA LYS A 176 0.61 -10.72 18.21
C LYS A 176 -0.04 -10.88 16.84
N PRO A 177 0.26 -10.01 15.86
CA PRO A 177 -0.36 -10.09 14.56
C PRO A 177 0.10 -11.33 13.78
N VAL A 178 -0.80 -11.87 12.95
CA VAL A 178 -0.51 -13.03 12.08
C VAL A 178 0.58 -12.74 11.06
N ARG A 179 0.70 -11.49 10.60
CA ARG A 179 1.78 -11.04 9.68
C ARG A 179 3.19 -11.27 10.23
N ALA A 180 3.35 -11.36 11.56
CA ALA A 180 4.64 -11.64 12.20
C ALA A 180 4.99 -13.13 12.26
N LEU A 181 4.10 -14.05 11.85
CA LEU A 181 4.40 -15.46 11.75
C LEU A 181 5.21 -15.78 10.51
N THR A 182 6.24 -16.61 10.68
CA THR A 182 6.91 -17.24 9.53
C THR A 182 6.02 -18.35 8.97
N LEU A 183 5.53 -18.15 7.75
CA LEU A 183 4.59 -19.03 7.05
C LEU A 183 5.17 -19.49 5.72
N THR A 184 4.94 -20.78 5.39
CA THR A 184 5.20 -21.30 4.05
C THR A 184 4.17 -20.80 3.04
N GLU A 185 4.44 -20.90 1.75
CA GLU A 185 3.49 -20.48 0.71
C GLU A 185 2.19 -21.29 0.74
N GLU A 186 2.26 -22.54 1.17
CA GLU A 186 1.09 -23.40 1.35
C GLU A 186 0.24 -22.91 2.54
N GLU A 187 0.86 -22.62 3.69
CA GLU A 187 0.20 -22.05 4.85
C GLU A 187 -0.44 -20.69 4.56
N LYS A 188 0.25 -19.82 3.79
CA LYS A 188 -0.32 -18.55 3.33
C LYS A 188 -1.57 -18.76 2.47
N ARG A 189 -1.58 -19.79 1.61
CA ARG A 189 -2.77 -20.13 0.82
C ARG A 189 -3.92 -20.61 1.69
N ASP A 190 -3.66 -21.47 2.66
CA ASP A 190 -4.68 -21.95 3.59
C ASP A 190 -5.30 -20.83 4.44
N LEU A 191 -4.50 -19.83 4.84
CA LEU A 191 -4.98 -18.68 5.62
C LEU A 191 -5.76 -17.66 4.79
N ARG A 192 -5.59 -17.60 3.47
CA ARG A 192 -6.33 -16.65 2.60
C ARG A 192 -7.86 -16.81 2.72
N GLU A 193 -8.33 -18.03 2.94
CA GLU A 193 -9.76 -18.31 3.09
C GLU A 193 -10.36 -17.61 4.33
N LEU A 194 -9.56 -17.35 5.35
CA LEU A 194 -9.99 -16.73 6.60
C LEU A 194 -10.02 -15.20 6.53
N GLN A 195 -9.37 -14.58 5.53
CA GLN A 195 -9.29 -13.13 5.36
C GLN A 195 -8.94 -12.38 6.64
N LEU A 196 -7.92 -12.86 7.35
CA LEU A 196 -7.51 -12.34 8.65
C LEU A 196 -7.01 -10.88 8.52
N LEU A 197 -7.49 -10.03 9.42
CA LEU A 197 -7.17 -8.60 9.46
C LEU A 197 -5.71 -8.38 9.88
N THR A 198 -5.23 -9.13 10.87
CA THR A 198 -3.86 -9.05 11.38
C THR A 198 -2.83 -9.69 10.45
N ALA A 199 -3.26 -10.39 9.40
CA ALA A 199 -2.38 -10.90 8.34
C ALA A 199 -2.05 -9.82 7.29
N LYS A 200 -2.82 -8.73 7.24
CA LYS A 200 -2.58 -7.63 6.28
C LYS A 200 -1.27 -6.93 6.58
N PRO A 201 -0.52 -6.52 5.53
CA PRO A 201 0.67 -5.70 5.70
C PRO A 201 0.31 -4.34 6.34
N VAL A 202 1.19 -3.85 7.21
CA VAL A 202 1.01 -2.58 7.94
C VAL A 202 2.24 -1.71 7.78
N MET A 203 2.05 -0.41 7.57
CA MET A 203 3.04 0.62 7.80
C MET A 203 2.53 1.59 8.87
N TYR A 204 3.44 2.13 9.67
CA TYR A 204 3.12 3.17 10.62
C TYR A 204 3.41 4.54 10.01
N VAL A 205 2.40 5.42 10.02
CA VAL A 205 2.54 6.82 9.65
C VAL A 205 2.65 7.61 10.93
N ALA A 206 3.89 7.92 11.35
CA ALA A 206 4.17 8.63 12.58
C ALA A 206 3.94 10.13 12.36
N ASN A 207 2.81 10.65 12.86
CA ASN A 207 2.51 12.08 12.78
C ASN A 207 3.30 12.82 13.85
N VAL A 208 4.28 13.61 13.42
CA VAL A 208 5.19 14.39 14.29
C VAL A 208 4.89 15.88 14.19
N SER A 209 5.42 16.69 15.13
CA SER A 209 5.47 18.15 14.99
C SER A 209 6.52 18.57 13.94
N GLU A 210 6.52 19.84 13.54
CA GLU A 210 7.50 20.40 12.59
C GLU A 210 8.94 20.13 12.99
N SER A 211 9.28 20.24 14.27
CA SER A 211 10.60 19.94 14.83
C SER A 211 10.78 18.49 15.27
N GLY A 212 9.75 17.65 15.12
CA GLY A 212 9.67 16.31 15.70
C GLY A 212 10.27 15.18 14.84
N PHE A 213 10.95 15.48 13.74
CA PHE A 213 11.58 14.48 12.89
C PHE A 213 12.89 13.91 13.46
N THR A 214 13.52 14.65 14.38
CA THR A 214 14.76 14.25 15.06
C THR A 214 14.60 14.38 16.58
N ASN A 215 15.35 13.56 17.33
CA ASN A 215 15.35 13.58 18.80
C ASN A 215 13.95 13.43 19.44
N ASN A 216 13.07 12.68 18.79
CA ASN A 216 11.70 12.44 19.24
C ASN A 216 11.57 11.04 19.86
N PRO A 217 11.43 10.96 21.20
CA PRO A 217 11.34 9.66 21.89
C PRO A 217 10.08 8.87 21.53
N LEU A 218 8.97 9.55 21.17
CA LEU A 218 7.74 8.91 20.75
C LEU A 218 7.93 8.25 19.37
N LEU A 219 8.57 8.96 18.43
CA LEU A 219 8.93 8.40 17.13
C LEU A 219 9.88 7.21 17.27
N ALA A 220 10.94 7.34 18.07
CA ALA A 220 11.90 6.27 18.31
C ALA A 220 11.25 5.00 18.89
N ALA A 221 10.24 5.17 19.76
CA ALA A 221 9.48 4.05 20.30
C ALA A 221 8.69 3.31 19.21
N VAL A 222 8.04 4.05 18.29
CA VAL A 222 7.31 3.47 17.14
C VAL A 222 8.28 2.77 16.18
N GLU A 223 9.44 3.36 15.88
CA GLU A 223 10.46 2.75 15.02
C GLU A 223 10.98 1.43 15.60
N LYS A 224 11.23 1.40 16.92
CA LYS A 224 11.65 0.18 17.61
C LYS A 224 10.57 -0.92 17.55
N ARG A 225 9.30 -0.56 17.74
CA ARG A 225 8.16 -1.50 17.62
C ARG A 225 8.08 -2.04 16.19
N ALA A 226 8.11 -1.16 15.20
CA ALA A 226 8.02 -1.51 13.79
C ALA A 226 9.15 -2.44 13.35
N ALA A 227 10.39 -2.20 13.79
CA ALA A 227 11.55 -3.05 13.52
C ALA A 227 11.34 -4.49 14.02
N GLY A 228 10.71 -4.64 15.21
CA GLY A 228 10.36 -5.95 15.77
C GLY A 228 9.30 -6.74 14.97
N GLU A 229 8.52 -6.05 14.13
CA GLU A 229 7.46 -6.64 13.29
C GLU A 229 7.84 -6.70 11.80
N GLY A 230 8.98 -6.13 11.41
CA GLY A 230 9.35 -5.96 10.01
C GLY A 230 8.47 -4.93 9.27
N ALA A 231 7.83 -4.01 9.99
CA ALA A 231 7.00 -2.95 9.44
C ALA A 231 7.83 -1.69 9.14
N VAL A 232 7.33 -0.87 8.21
CA VAL A 232 7.95 0.41 7.82
C VAL A 232 7.33 1.54 8.63
N VAL A 233 8.16 2.53 9.05
CA VAL A 233 7.70 3.78 9.65
C VAL A 233 7.97 4.93 8.68
N VAL A 234 6.93 5.74 8.47
CA VAL A 234 7.04 6.97 7.66
C VAL A 234 6.68 8.16 8.55
N PRO A 235 7.66 8.93 9.03
CA PRO A 235 7.38 10.14 9.78
C PRO A 235 6.90 11.25 8.83
N VAL A 236 5.79 11.91 9.22
CA VAL A 236 5.19 13.05 8.50
C VAL A 236 4.71 14.10 9.51
N CYS A 237 4.66 15.35 9.11
CA CYS A 237 3.95 16.37 9.85
C CYS A 237 2.65 16.69 9.08
N ALA A 238 1.52 16.19 9.57
CA ALA A 238 0.24 16.33 8.86
C ALA A 238 -0.19 17.81 8.72
N ALA A 239 0.25 18.69 9.62
CA ALA A 239 0.00 20.14 9.52
C ALA A 239 0.74 20.73 8.30
N ILE A 240 2.05 20.50 8.20
CA ILE A 240 2.87 20.94 7.05
C ILE A 240 2.32 20.37 5.75
N GLU A 241 1.97 19.08 5.71
CA GLU A 241 1.42 18.46 4.51
C GLU A 241 0.09 19.08 4.07
N ALA A 242 -0.75 19.48 5.03
CA ALA A 242 -2.00 20.17 4.76
C ALA A 242 -1.78 21.58 4.19
N GLU A 243 -0.71 22.28 4.59
CA GLU A 243 -0.31 23.57 4.03
C GLU A 243 0.25 23.40 2.62
N ILE A 244 1.22 22.49 2.42
CA ILE A 244 1.81 22.17 1.12
C ILE A 244 0.72 21.81 0.08
N ALA A 245 -0.29 21.06 0.49
CA ALA A 245 -1.40 20.65 -0.38
C ALA A 245 -2.30 21.83 -0.84
N GLN A 246 -2.15 23.02 -0.25
CA GLN A 246 -2.92 24.22 -0.63
C GLN A 246 -2.13 25.15 -1.56
N LEU A 247 -0.83 24.98 -1.66
CA LEU A 247 0.07 25.81 -2.45
C LEU A 247 0.03 25.43 -3.93
N ASP A 248 0.22 26.41 -4.79
CA ASP A 248 0.51 26.14 -6.19
C ASP A 248 1.93 25.58 -6.37
N GLU A 249 2.29 25.22 -7.60
CA GLU A 249 3.58 24.55 -7.87
C GLU A 249 4.78 25.42 -7.52
N ALA A 250 4.72 26.73 -7.79
CA ALA A 250 5.83 27.64 -7.57
C ALA A 250 6.03 27.88 -6.07
N ASP A 251 4.96 28.20 -5.35
CA ASP A 251 4.96 28.43 -3.92
C ASP A 251 5.36 27.16 -3.15
N ARG A 252 4.93 26.00 -3.64
CA ARG A 252 5.28 24.69 -3.04
C ARG A 252 6.79 24.43 -3.10
N VAL A 253 7.45 24.72 -4.24
CA VAL A 253 8.89 24.55 -4.39
C VAL A 253 9.65 25.45 -3.41
N GLU A 254 9.24 26.72 -3.29
CA GLU A 254 9.84 27.68 -2.37
C GLU A 254 9.65 27.24 -0.91
N PHE A 255 8.44 26.87 -0.52
CA PHE A 255 8.11 26.43 0.84
C PHE A 255 8.88 25.15 1.23
N LEU A 256 8.99 24.17 0.33
CA LEU A 256 9.81 22.99 0.57
C LEU A 256 11.29 23.32 0.76
N ALA A 257 11.82 24.27 -0.02
CA ALA A 257 13.21 24.72 0.09
C ALA A 257 13.47 25.41 1.42
N GLU A 258 12.55 26.27 1.91
CA GLU A 258 12.62 26.92 3.24
C GLU A 258 12.66 25.90 4.39
N LEU A 259 11.88 24.81 4.27
CA LEU A 259 11.86 23.72 5.24
C LEU A 259 13.05 22.75 5.10
N GLY A 260 13.91 22.92 4.09
CA GLY A 260 15.00 22.00 3.78
C GLY A 260 14.54 20.63 3.30
N LEU A 261 13.31 20.52 2.80
CA LEU A 261 12.70 19.31 2.28
C LEU A 261 12.90 19.21 0.77
N LYS A 262 13.19 18.01 0.27
CA LYS A 262 13.33 17.76 -1.17
C LYS A 262 11.98 17.50 -1.84
N GLU A 263 11.01 17.01 -1.08
CA GLU A 263 9.67 16.63 -1.53
C GLU A 263 8.70 16.60 -0.36
N PRO A 264 7.37 16.65 -0.61
CA PRO A 264 6.35 16.44 0.42
C PRO A 264 6.52 15.08 1.11
N GLY A 265 6.29 15.02 2.40
CA GLY A 265 6.31 13.78 3.17
C GLY A 265 5.25 12.77 2.71
N LEU A 266 4.13 13.28 2.18
CA LEU A 266 3.08 12.44 1.57
C LEU A 266 3.60 11.56 0.42
N ASN A 267 4.58 12.03 -0.35
CA ASN A 267 5.20 11.22 -1.40
C ASN A 267 5.84 9.94 -0.84
N ARG A 268 6.42 10.03 0.38
CA ARG A 268 6.97 8.86 1.08
C ARG A 268 5.88 7.92 1.56
N VAL A 269 4.74 8.46 2.02
CA VAL A 269 3.56 7.65 2.40
C VAL A 269 3.01 6.90 1.19
N ILE A 270 2.85 7.58 0.05
CA ILE A 270 2.35 6.98 -1.19
C ILE A 270 3.28 5.86 -1.68
N ARG A 271 4.58 6.12 -1.76
CA ARG A 271 5.57 5.09 -2.15
C ARG A 271 5.67 3.96 -1.13
N GLY A 272 5.56 4.28 0.17
CA GLY A 272 5.51 3.28 1.23
C GLY A 272 4.32 2.35 1.07
N ALA A 273 3.12 2.88 0.83
CA ALA A 273 1.91 2.10 0.58
C ALA A 273 2.06 1.23 -0.69
N TYR A 274 2.62 1.78 -1.75
CA TYR A 274 2.86 1.08 -3.01
C TYR A 274 3.78 -0.14 -2.81
N THR A 275 4.89 0.06 -2.10
CA THR A 275 5.84 -1.01 -1.75
C THR A 275 5.21 -2.05 -0.82
N LEU A 276 4.46 -1.59 0.20
CA LEU A 276 3.77 -2.44 1.17
C LEU A 276 2.77 -3.38 0.51
N LEU A 277 2.09 -2.90 -0.53
CA LEU A 277 1.14 -3.66 -1.33
C LEU A 277 1.82 -4.68 -2.27
N GLY A 278 3.15 -4.74 -2.29
CA GLY A 278 3.92 -5.62 -3.15
C GLY A 278 3.74 -5.29 -4.63
N LEU A 279 3.62 -4.00 -4.94
CA LEU A 279 3.45 -3.50 -6.30
C LEU A 279 4.79 -3.15 -6.92
N LEU A 280 4.83 -3.20 -8.24
CA LEU A 280 5.91 -2.66 -9.06
C LEU A 280 5.32 -1.92 -10.27
N THR A 281 6.13 -1.03 -10.82
CA THR A 281 5.79 -0.21 -11.98
C THR A 281 6.55 -0.70 -13.20
N TYR A 282 5.85 -0.85 -14.32
CA TYR A 282 6.45 -0.90 -15.65
C TYR A 282 5.89 0.25 -16.50
N PHE A 283 6.57 0.57 -17.58
CA PHE A 283 6.21 1.69 -18.45
C PHE A 283 5.87 1.23 -19.86
N THR A 284 4.97 1.97 -20.49
CA THR A 284 4.84 2.01 -21.94
C THR A 284 5.21 3.40 -22.42
N ALA A 285 6.05 3.50 -23.44
CA ALA A 285 6.53 4.77 -23.96
C ALA A 285 6.27 4.85 -25.47
N GLY A 286 5.49 5.86 -25.86
CA GLY A 286 5.13 6.09 -27.26
C GLY A 286 4.72 7.54 -27.51
N PRO A 287 4.59 7.98 -28.79
CA PRO A 287 4.29 9.37 -29.13
C PRO A 287 2.90 9.84 -28.66
N LYS A 288 1.95 8.94 -28.46
CA LYS A 288 0.63 9.28 -27.93
C LYS A 288 0.63 9.42 -26.42
N GLU A 289 1.30 8.52 -25.73
CA GLU A 289 1.39 8.55 -24.28
C GLU A 289 2.65 7.89 -23.77
N VAL A 290 3.14 8.40 -22.65
CA VAL A 290 4.03 7.70 -21.72
C VAL A 290 3.22 7.39 -20.48
N ARG A 291 3.16 6.11 -20.10
CA ARG A 291 2.30 5.68 -19.02
C ARG A 291 2.99 4.70 -18.09
N ALA A 292 2.80 4.91 -16.80
CA ALA A 292 3.16 3.97 -15.75
C ALA A 292 1.99 3.01 -15.49
N TRP A 293 2.30 1.74 -15.39
CA TRP A 293 1.35 0.65 -15.12
C TRP A 293 1.73 -0.08 -13.85
N THR A 294 0.74 -0.47 -13.06
CA THR A 294 0.94 -1.21 -11.82
C THR A 294 0.69 -2.69 -12.01
N VAL A 295 1.63 -3.51 -11.54
CA VAL A 295 1.44 -4.96 -11.41
C VAL A 295 1.90 -5.43 -10.03
N ARG A 296 1.44 -6.59 -9.60
CA ARG A 296 1.99 -7.24 -8.40
C ARG A 296 3.37 -7.80 -8.71
N LYS A 297 4.28 -7.70 -7.75
CA LYS A 297 5.60 -8.33 -7.83
C LYS A 297 5.45 -9.82 -8.12
N GLY A 298 6.20 -10.32 -9.10
CA GLY A 298 6.08 -11.70 -9.57
C GLY A 298 5.09 -11.91 -10.71
N SER A 299 4.42 -10.86 -11.21
CA SER A 299 3.55 -10.95 -12.40
C SER A 299 4.36 -11.25 -13.64
N THR A 300 3.79 -12.10 -14.51
CA THR A 300 4.37 -12.44 -15.81
C THR A 300 3.99 -11.41 -16.89
N ALA A 301 4.71 -11.41 -18.01
CA ALA A 301 4.44 -10.50 -19.13
C ALA A 301 3.00 -10.58 -19.66
N PRO A 302 2.35 -11.75 -19.82
CA PRO A 302 0.93 -11.81 -20.17
C PRO A 302 0.02 -11.13 -19.13
N GLN A 303 0.28 -11.34 -17.83
CA GLN A 303 -0.48 -10.69 -16.76
C GLN A 303 -0.32 -9.18 -16.80
N ALA A 304 0.89 -8.68 -17.07
CA ALA A 304 1.13 -7.24 -17.25
C ALA A 304 0.38 -6.71 -18.49
N ALA A 305 0.40 -7.42 -19.62
CA ALA A 305 -0.41 -7.07 -20.79
C ALA A 305 -1.90 -7.00 -20.46
N GLY A 306 -2.38 -7.90 -19.60
CA GLY A 306 -3.76 -7.97 -19.11
C GLY A 306 -4.20 -6.75 -18.30
N VAL A 307 -3.26 -6.07 -17.64
CA VAL A 307 -3.54 -4.79 -16.93
C VAL A 307 -3.91 -3.69 -17.92
N ILE A 308 -3.36 -3.71 -19.12
CA ILE A 308 -3.71 -2.76 -20.19
C ILE A 308 -5.08 -3.12 -20.77
N HIS A 309 -5.26 -4.37 -21.19
CA HIS A 309 -6.51 -4.88 -21.71
C HIS A 309 -6.53 -6.42 -21.65
N THR A 310 -7.69 -7.01 -21.32
CA THR A 310 -7.85 -8.47 -21.20
C THR A 310 -7.52 -9.20 -22.49
N ASP A 311 -7.77 -8.59 -23.67
CA ASP A 311 -7.44 -9.17 -24.96
C ASP A 311 -5.92 -9.25 -25.18
N PHE A 312 -5.14 -8.32 -24.60
CA PHE A 312 -3.69 -8.35 -24.69
C PHE A 312 -3.12 -9.57 -23.92
N GLU A 313 -3.73 -9.94 -22.81
CA GLU A 313 -3.36 -11.16 -22.09
C GLU A 313 -3.71 -12.41 -22.88
N ARG A 314 -4.93 -12.49 -23.42
CA ARG A 314 -5.43 -13.64 -24.17
C ARG A 314 -4.65 -13.87 -25.47
N GLY A 315 -4.40 -12.78 -26.22
CA GLY A 315 -3.69 -12.80 -27.48
C GLY A 315 -2.18 -12.63 -27.36
N PHE A 316 -1.60 -12.68 -26.15
CA PHE A 316 -0.17 -12.43 -25.93
C PHE A 316 0.73 -13.31 -26.77
N ILE A 317 1.62 -12.70 -27.54
CA ILE A 317 2.64 -13.37 -28.36
C ILE A 317 4.00 -13.24 -27.68
N ARG A 318 4.46 -12.01 -27.44
CA ARG A 318 5.73 -11.67 -26.80
C ARG A 318 5.72 -10.22 -26.28
N ALA A 319 6.66 -9.88 -25.40
CA ALA A 319 6.97 -8.54 -25.02
C ALA A 319 8.36 -8.12 -25.54
N GLU A 320 8.47 -6.91 -26.04
CA GLU A 320 9.72 -6.22 -26.29
C GLU A 320 10.03 -5.44 -25.02
N VAL A 321 11.14 -5.75 -24.35
CA VAL A 321 11.47 -5.22 -23.01
C VAL A 321 12.83 -4.55 -23.05
N ILE A 322 12.89 -3.33 -22.53
CA ILE A 322 14.12 -2.56 -22.32
C ILE A 322 14.14 -2.15 -20.85
N ALA A 323 15.25 -2.36 -20.15
CA ALA A 323 15.39 -1.82 -18.80
C ALA A 323 15.41 -0.28 -18.86
N TYR A 324 14.82 0.39 -17.86
CA TYR A 324 14.73 1.84 -17.82
C TYR A 324 16.09 2.53 -18.06
N GLU A 325 17.14 2.10 -17.38
CA GLU A 325 18.48 2.67 -17.52
C GLU A 325 19.03 2.52 -18.94
N ASP A 326 18.76 1.39 -19.59
CA ASP A 326 19.15 1.15 -20.99
C ASP A 326 18.35 2.01 -21.96
N TYR A 327 17.08 2.28 -21.63
CA TYR A 327 16.20 3.16 -22.43
C TYR A 327 16.69 4.62 -22.36
N ILE A 328 17.03 5.10 -21.16
CA ILE A 328 17.54 6.46 -20.94
C ILE A 328 18.92 6.64 -21.63
N SER A 329 19.85 5.71 -21.39
CA SER A 329 21.20 5.78 -21.98
C SER A 329 21.20 5.67 -23.50
N GLY A 330 20.29 4.88 -24.06
CA GLY A 330 20.05 4.73 -25.49
C GLY A 330 19.27 5.90 -26.10
N LYS A 331 18.81 6.87 -25.30
CA LYS A 331 17.95 7.98 -25.75
C LYS A 331 16.70 7.47 -26.50
N GLY A 332 16.10 6.38 -25.99
CA GLY A 332 14.91 5.77 -26.51
C GLY A 332 15.10 4.36 -27.06
N GLU A 333 14.01 3.83 -27.63
CA GLU A 333 13.95 2.44 -28.12
C GLU A 333 14.99 2.13 -29.21
N ALA A 334 15.19 3.06 -30.15
CA ALA A 334 16.10 2.84 -31.28
C ALA A 334 17.54 2.67 -30.80
N GLY A 335 18.06 3.58 -29.98
CA GLY A 335 19.42 3.47 -29.48
C GLY A 335 19.63 2.28 -28.53
N ALA A 336 18.63 1.94 -27.71
CA ALA A 336 18.69 0.73 -26.90
C ALA A 336 18.71 -0.54 -27.76
N ARG A 337 17.96 -0.56 -28.86
CA ARG A 337 17.98 -1.66 -29.84
C ARG A 337 19.34 -1.80 -30.53
N ASP A 338 19.90 -0.68 -31.00
CA ASP A 338 21.23 -0.66 -31.65
C ASP A 338 22.33 -1.11 -30.70
N ALA A 339 22.20 -0.83 -29.41
CA ALA A 339 23.07 -1.30 -28.34
C ALA A 339 22.84 -2.76 -27.93
N GLY A 340 21.87 -3.47 -28.55
CA GLY A 340 21.51 -4.84 -28.21
C GLY A 340 20.82 -5.01 -26.86
N ARG A 341 20.19 -3.94 -26.33
CA ARG A 341 19.54 -3.91 -25.01
C ARG A 341 18.04 -4.21 -25.06
N LEU A 342 17.44 -4.24 -26.26
CA LEU A 342 16.06 -4.66 -26.44
C LEU A 342 15.99 -6.18 -26.40
N ARG A 343 15.26 -6.71 -25.43
CA ARG A 343 15.02 -8.14 -25.22
C ARG A 343 13.66 -8.54 -25.75
N LEU A 344 13.56 -9.73 -26.33
CA LEU A 344 12.30 -10.36 -26.73
C LEU A 344 11.96 -11.42 -25.69
N GLU A 345 10.90 -11.17 -24.94
CA GLU A 345 10.53 -11.99 -23.80
C GLU A 345 9.20 -12.74 -24.06
N GLY A 346 9.15 -13.98 -23.60
CA GLY A 346 7.99 -14.87 -23.72
C GLY A 346 7.03 -14.80 -22.54
N LYS A 347 6.13 -15.80 -22.48
CA LYS A 347 5.05 -15.88 -21.49
C LYS A 347 5.54 -16.04 -20.04
N GLU A 348 6.69 -16.66 -19.85
CA GLU A 348 7.27 -16.95 -18.53
C GLU A 348 8.09 -15.79 -17.96
N TYR A 349 8.28 -14.71 -18.74
CA TYR A 349 9.03 -13.56 -18.27
C TYR A 349 8.34 -12.89 -17.08
N VAL A 350 9.04 -12.78 -15.97
CA VAL A 350 8.58 -12.06 -14.78
C VAL A 350 9.01 -10.61 -14.90
N VAL A 351 8.03 -9.71 -14.95
CA VAL A 351 8.21 -8.27 -15.09
C VAL A 351 9.08 -7.72 -13.95
N GLN A 352 10.05 -6.90 -14.31
CA GLN A 352 10.94 -6.23 -13.36
C GLN A 352 10.50 -4.77 -13.14
N GLU A 353 10.91 -4.20 -11.99
CA GLU A 353 10.69 -2.79 -11.68
C GLU A 353 11.31 -1.90 -12.76
N ALA A 354 10.51 -0.97 -13.28
CA ALA A 354 10.89 -0.01 -14.31
C ALA A 354 11.18 -0.58 -15.71
N ASP A 355 10.75 -1.80 -16.02
CA ASP A 355 10.79 -2.27 -17.41
C ASP A 355 9.99 -1.31 -18.33
N VAL A 356 10.57 -0.93 -19.46
CA VAL A 356 9.85 -0.25 -20.56
C VAL A 356 9.43 -1.33 -21.55
N MET A 357 8.11 -1.53 -21.71
CA MET A 357 7.55 -2.70 -22.38
C MET A 357 6.68 -2.32 -23.56
N HIS A 358 6.78 -3.11 -24.63
CA HIS A 358 5.87 -3.07 -25.76
C HIS A 358 5.34 -4.48 -26.02
N PHE A 359 4.02 -4.65 -25.91
CA PHE A 359 3.38 -5.95 -26.06
C PHE A 359 2.98 -6.21 -27.51
N ARG A 360 3.31 -7.40 -28.01
CA ARG A 360 2.83 -7.93 -29.28
C ARG A 360 1.76 -8.98 -29.00
N PHE A 361 0.59 -8.77 -29.54
CA PHE A 361 -0.57 -9.64 -29.34
C PHE A 361 -1.35 -9.78 -30.65
N ASN A 362 -2.15 -10.84 -30.72
CA ASN A 362 -3.08 -11.09 -31.82
C ASN A 362 -4.44 -11.43 -31.21
N VAL A 363 -5.50 -10.74 -31.66
CA VAL A 363 -6.88 -10.91 -31.19
C VAL A 363 -7.74 -11.39 -32.30
#